data_9bf72da57bd427c0dafa863a728370e0
#
_entry.id   9bf72da57bd427c0dafa863a728370e0
#
_cell.length_a   1.000
_cell.length_b   1.000
_cell.length_c   1.000
_cell.angle_alpha   90.00
_cell.angle_beta   90.00
_cell.angle_gamma   90.00
#
_symmetry.space_group_name_H-M   'P 1'
#
loop_
_entity.id
_entity.type
_entity.pdbx_description
1 polymer ?
#
loop_
_entity_poly.entity_id
_entity_poly.type
_entity_poly.pdbx_seq_one_letter_code
_entity_poly.pdbx_strand_id
1 'polypeptide(L)'
;LLGSADPDARARLEASQRAIYTRALPRLVRLFEEEGLRATFFVIGRDVATGDNAQRLRGLVEAGHELGNHTFQHLYDFSRGAPAEVEADIADAHAAILAATGFAPHGFRAPGYTLSDLVVEKLVKLGYRYDSSVFPCPAYYSAKALAMGAMRARGRQSRSVLDDPRVLLASADPYRVARPYRRRGHGLLELPIGVTSRLSGQLPYIGTSLVLGGPTVARALSRAMLGRPLINLELHGIDLADAEADGLEWLLPHQPDLRAPLAQKEAALRAAIREVRAMGYPWVRLDDAADQFAART
;
A
#
# COMPACT_ATOMS: atom_id res chain seq x y z
N LEU A 1 -18.53 -2.00 -5.54
CA LEU A 1 -19.15 -0.69 -5.86
C LEU A 1 -18.82 -0.22 -7.29
N LEU A 2 -17.63 -0.52 -7.84
CA LEU A 2 -17.23 -0.14 -9.21
C LEU A 2 -18.05 -0.77 -10.35
N GLY A 3 -19.03 -1.61 -10.07
CA GLY A 3 -19.92 -2.22 -11.04
C GLY A 3 -21.39 -1.96 -10.77
N SER A 4 -21.71 -0.98 -9.94
CA SER A 4 -23.09 -0.56 -9.73
C SER A 4 -23.60 0.17 -10.99
N ALA A 5 -24.74 -0.26 -11.52
CA ALA A 5 -25.46 0.48 -12.56
C ALA A 5 -26.15 1.74 -12.02
N ASP A 6 -26.12 1.94 -10.69
CA ASP A 6 -26.70 3.09 -10.00
C ASP A 6 -25.80 4.33 -10.19
N PRO A 7 -26.26 5.40 -10.86
CA PRO A 7 -25.52 6.63 -11.08
C PRO A 7 -25.10 7.33 -9.79
N ASP A 8 -25.96 7.28 -8.75
CA ASP A 8 -25.68 7.92 -7.46
C ASP A 8 -24.54 7.19 -6.71
N ALA A 9 -24.52 5.86 -6.77
CA ALA A 9 -23.43 5.08 -6.19
C ALA A 9 -22.10 5.34 -6.89
N ARG A 10 -22.13 5.53 -8.22
CA ARG A 10 -20.95 5.90 -9.00
C ARG A 10 -20.44 7.30 -8.64
N ALA A 11 -21.33 8.30 -8.58
CA ALA A 11 -20.99 9.67 -8.21
C ALA A 11 -20.38 9.76 -6.80
N ARG A 12 -20.94 9.02 -5.83
CA ARG A 12 -20.38 8.92 -4.48
C ARG A 12 -18.99 8.30 -4.46
N LEU A 13 -18.77 7.26 -5.26
CA LEU A 13 -17.46 6.63 -5.36
C LEU A 13 -16.42 7.58 -5.94
N GLU A 14 -16.74 8.28 -7.03
CA GLU A 14 -15.87 9.29 -7.64
C GLU A 14 -15.57 10.44 -6.67
N ALA A 15 -16.58 10.92 -5.92
CA ALA A 15 -16.38 11.92 -4.89
C ALA A 15 -15.44 11.45 -3.79
N SER A 16 -15.55 10.18 -3.37
CA SER A 16 -14.66 9.59 -2.37
C SER A 16 -13.23 9.44 -2.88
N GLN A 17 -13.03 9.01 -4.12
CA GLN A 17 -11.71 8.96 -4.74
C GLN A 17 -11.09 10.35 -4.81
N ARG A 18 -11.88 11.36 -5.17
CA ARG A 18 -11.45 12.76 -5.18
C ARG A 18 -11.05 13.24 -3.79
N ALA A 19 -11.80 12.89 -2.74
CA ALA A 19 -11.50 13.26 -1.37
C ALA A 19 -10.13 12.73 -0.90
N ILE A 20 -9.71 11.53 -1.34
CA ILE A 20 -8.39 11.01 -1.04
C ILE A 20 -7.29 11.95 -1.57
N TYR A 21 -7.36 12.37 -2.82
CA TYR A 21 -6.33 13.26 -3.42
C TYR A 21 -6.43 14.70 -2.93
N THR A 22 -7.64 15.20 -2.63
CA THR A 22 -7.84 16.63 -2.31
C THR A 22 -7.84 16.93 -0.80
N ARG A 23 -8.00 15.92 0.05
CA ARG A 23 -8.10 16.08 1.51
C ARG A 23 -7.08 15.22 2.25
N ALA A 24 -7.14 13.89 2.08
CA ALA A 24 -6.31 12.97 2.85
C ALA A 24 -4.83 13.04 2.45
N LEU A 25 -4.52 13.05 1.15
CA LEU A 25 -3.14 13.18 0.65
C LEU A 25 -2.46 14.47 1.13
N PRO A 26 -3.05 15.67 1.05
CA PRO A 26 -2.45 16.88 1.62
C PRO A 26 -2.16 16.80 3.12
N ARG A 27 -3.02 16.13 3.90
CA ARG A 27 -2.76 15.90 5.33
C ARG A 27 -1.56 15.01 5.56
N LEU A 28 -1.45 13.93 4.77
CA LEU A 28 -0.34 13.00 4.84
C LEU A 28 0.98 13.66 4.45
N VAL A 29 0.99 14.43 3.36
CA VAL A 29 2.17 15.19 2.90
C VAL A 29 2.61 16.18 3.97
N ARG A 30 1.69 16.99 4.51
CA ARG A 30 1.98 17.92 5.61
C ARG A 30 2.57 17.20 6.82
N LEU A 31 2.01 16.05 7.22
CA LEU A 31 2.55 15.27 8.34
C LEU A 31 3.99 14.82 8.04
N PHE A 32 4.28 14.38 6.82
CA PHE A 32 5.61 13.97 6.42
C PHE A 32 6.59 15.15 6.37
N GLU A 33 6.17 16.31 5.87
CA GLU A 33 6.97 17.53 5.85
C GLU A 33 7.32 17.97 7.29
N GLU A 34 6.34 18.03 8.19
CA GLU A 34 6.53 18.40 9.59
C GLU A 34 7.44 17.42 10.34
N GLU A 35 7.41 16.16 10.00
CA GLU A 35 8.30 15.13 10.55
C GLU A 35 9.60 14.98 9.73
N GLY A 36 9.81 15.75 8.66
CA GLY A 36 11.03 15.71 7.82
C GLY A 36 11.22 14.35 7.14
N LEU A 37 10.15 13.75 6.63
CA LEU A 37 10.16 12.44 5.98
C LEU A 37 9.99 12.55 4.48
N ARG A 38 10.59 11.59 3.77
CA ARG A 38 10.27 11.28 2.37
C ARG A 38 9.70 9.87 2.30
N ALA A 39 8.77 9.65 1.38
CA ALA A 39 8.05 8.41 1.26
C ALA A 39 7.91 8.00 -0.20
N THR A 40 7.50 6.74 -0.42
CA THR A 40 7.10 6.22 -1.73
C THR A 40 5.58 6.19 -1.81
N PHE A 41 5.02 6.82 -2.84
CA PHE A 41 3.59 6.83 -3.13
C PHE A 41 3.30 5.90 -4.30
N PHE A 42 2.57 4.82 -4.07
CA PHE A 42 2.14 3.91 -5.13
C PHE A 42 0.86 4.45 -5.78
N VAL A 43 0.98 4.83 -7.05
CA VAL A 43 -0.02 5.59 -7.80
C VAL A 43 -0.85 4.68 -8.70
N ILE A 44 -2.16 4.85 -8.66
CA ILE A 44 -3.10 4.20 -9.57
C ILE A 44 -3.12 4.98 -10.89
N GLY A 45 -2.75 4.32 -11.99
CA GLY A 45 -2.54 4.99 -13.28
C GLY A 45 -3.76 5.77 -13.79
N ARG A 46 -4.96 5.20 -13.71
CA ARG A 46 -6.20 5.87 -14.16
C ARG A 46 -6.54 7.13 -13.37
N ASP A 47 -6.09 7.23 -12.11
CA ASP A 47 -6.40 8.38 -11.28
C ASP A 47 -5.55 9.61 -11.64
N VAL A 48 -4.43 9.40 -12.36
CA VAL A 48 -3.49 10.45 -12.77
C VAL A 48 -4.17 11.54 -13.59
N ALA A 49 -5.06 11.15 -14.52
CA ALA A 49 -5.76 12.08 -15.41
C ALA A 49 -6.97 12.76 -14.74
N THR A 50 -7.28 12.45 -13.48
CA THR A 50 -8.47 12.97 -12.80
C THR A 50 -8.19 14.33 -12.15
N GLY A 51 -8.89 15.38 -12.58
CA GLY A 51 -8.74 16.74 -12.02
C GLY A 51 -7.28 17.21 -12.00
N ASP A 52 -6.83 17.72 -10.86
CA ASP A 52 -5.47 18.25 -10.66
C ASP A 52 -4.47 17.20 -10.13
N ASN A 53 -4.79 15.90 -10.22
CA ASN A 53 -3.94 14.85 -9.65
C ASN A 53 -2.55 14.82 -10.26
N ALA A 54 -2.42 15.04 -11.59
CA ALA A 54 -1.12 15.14 -12.24
C ALA A 54 -0.23 16.25 -11.62
N GLN A 55 -0.82 17.42 -11.31
CA GLN A 55 -0.09 18.51 -10.65
C GLN A 55 0.31 18.13 -9.21
N ARG A 56 -0.60 17.49 -8.46
CA ARG A 56 -0.32 17.02 -7.08
C ARG A 56 0.83 16.01 -7.07
N LEU A 57 0.82 15.07 -8.02
CA LEU A 57 1.88 14.07 -8.14
C LEU A 57 3.22 14.69 -8.53
N ARG A 58 3.25 15.70 -9.41
CA ARG A 58 4.47 16.48 -9.66
C ARG A 58 5.00 17.14 -8.39
N GLY A 59 4.12 17.75 -7.60
CA GLY A 59 4.51 18.33 -6.31
C GLY A 59 5.12 17.32 -5.34
N LEU A 60 4.67 16.06 -5.35
CA LEU A 60 5.31 15.00 -4.55
C LEU A 60 6.75 14.73 -5.03
N VAL A 61 6.96 14.64 -6.34
CA VAL A 61 8.31 14.43 -6.91
C VAL A 61 9.22 15.61 -6.58
N GLU A 62 8.74 16.84 -6.74
CA GLU A 62 9.49 18.07 -6.42
C GLU A 62 9.85 18.14 -4.92
N ALA A 63 8.98 17.64 -4.04
CA ALA A 63 9.24 17.51 -2.61
C ALA A 63 10.22 16.36 -2.26
N GLY A 64 10.66 15.59 -3.26
CA GLY A 64 11.63 14.51 -3.11
C GLY A 64 11.03 13.16 -2.70
N HIS A 65 9.71 13.00 -2.81
CA HIS A 65 9.06 11.70 -2.67
C HIS A 65 9.26 10.85 -3.92
N GLU A 66 9.17 9.54 -3.77
CA GLU A 66 9.15 8.59 -4.87
C GLU A 66 7.70 8.31 -5.30
N LEU A 67 7.50 8.09 -6.61
CA LEU A 67 6.26 7.52 -7.15
C LEU A 67 6.51 6.08 -7.59
N GLY A 68 5.75 5.14 -7.03
CA GLY A 68 5.69 3.74 -7.45
C GLY A 68 4.43 3.45 -8.26
N ASN A 69 4.41 2.33 -8.96
CA ASN A 69 3.29 1.88 -9.77
C ASN A 69 2.34 0.99 -8.95
N HIS A 70 1.04 1.29 -9.01
CA HIS A 70 -0.02 0.52 -8.34
C HIS A 70 -1.08 0.01 -9.32
N THR A 71 -0.66 -0.40 -10.52
CA THR A 71 -1.48 -0.78 -11.68
C THR A 71 -2.32 0.37 -12.23
N PHE A 72 -2.87 0.20 -13.43
CA PHE A 72 -3.71 1.23 -14.05
C PHE A 72 -5.15 1.15 -13.52
N GLN A 73 -5.74 -0.05 -13.48
CA GLN A 73 -7.15 -0.25 -13.12
C GLN A 73 -7.39 -0.50 -11.62
N HIS A 74 -6.35 -0.83 -10.85
CA HIS A 74 -6.46 -1.20 -9.45
C HIS A 74 -7.46 -2.34 -9.20
N LEU A 75 -7.35 -3.43 -9.98
CA LEU A 75 -8.18 -4.61 -9.81
C LEU A 75 -7.55 -5.56 -8.78
N TYR A 76 -8.34 -6.03 -7.81
CA TYR A 76 -7.84 -6.94 -6.77
C TYR A 76 -7.49 -8.34 -7.28
N ASP A 77 -8.02 -8.74 -8.42
CA ASP A 77 -7.77 -10.02 -9.09
C ASP A 77 -6.80 -9.91 -10.28
N PHE A 78 -6.20 -8.73 -10.46
CA PHE A 78 -5.30 -8.44 -11.58
C PHE A 78 -4.19 -9.48 -11.75
N SER A 79 -3.63 -10.01 -10.65
CA SER A 79 -2.56 -11.04 -10.67
C SER A 79 -2.99 -12.39 -11.28
N ARG A 80 -4.29 -12.58 -11.52
CA ARG A 80 -4.93 -13.77 -12.13
C ARG A 80 -5.40 -13.52 -13.56
N GLY A 81 -5.21 -12.31 -14.09
CA GLY A 81 -5.56 -11.94 -15.46
C GLY A 81 -4.71 -12.67 -16.51
N ALA A 82 -5.10 -12.53 -17.76
CA ALA A 82 -4.31 -13.04 -18.88
C ALA A 82 -2.95 -12.33 -18.96
N PRO A 83 -1.87 -13.00 -19.42
CA PRO A 83 -0.53 -12.41 -19.43
C PRO A 83 -0.42 -11.06 -20.11
N ALA A 84 -1.17 -10.84 -21.21
CA ALA A 84 -1.19 -9.57 -21.92
C ALA A 84 -1.91 -8.46 -21.12
N GLU A 85 -3.00 -8.80 -20.42
CA GLU A 85 -3.76 -7.86 -19.59
C GLU A 85 -2.94 -7.40 -18.38
N VAL A 86 -2.25 -8.34 -17.72
CA VAL A 86 -1.36 -8.03 -16.60
C VAL A 86 -0.23 -7.10 -17.04
N GLU A 87 0.41 -7.40 -18.19
CA GLU A 87 1.47 -6.57 -18.74
C GLU A 87 0.97 -5.17 -19.12
N ALA A 88 -0.18 -5.09 -19.78
CA ALA A 88 -0.78 -3.82 -20.20
C ALA A 88 -1.15 -2.96 -18.98
N ASP A 89 -1.78 -3.53 -17.95
CA ASP A 89 -2.21 -2.78 -16.76
C ASP A 89 -1.00 -2.16 -16.01
N ILE A 90 0.13 -2.85 -15.97
CA ILE A 90 1.39 -2.33 -15.40
C ILE A 90 1.99 -1.25 -16.33
N ALA A 91 2.07 -1.52 -17.65
CA ALA A 91 2.70 -0.63 -18.61
C ALA A 91 1.90 0.69 -18.78
N ASP A 92 0.57 0.62 -18.82
CA ASP A 92 -0.30 1.77 -18.94
C ASP A 92 -0.18 2.70 -17.71
N ALA A 93 -0.10 2.12 -16.51
CA ALA A 93 0.15 2.91 -15.29
C ALA A 93 1.52 3.58 -15.33
N HIS A 94 2.56 2.85 -15.74
CA HIS A 94 3.92 3.39 -15.90
C HIS A 94 3.91 4.59 -16.86
N ALA A 95 3.31 4.42 -18.04
CA ALA A 95 3.21 5.46 -19.06
C ALA A 95 2.44 6.70 -18.56
N ALA A 96 1.31 6.47 -17.84
CA ALA A 96 0.51 7.56 -17.29
C ALA A 96 1.30 8.38 -16.24
N ILE A 97 2.00 7.72 -15.32
CA ILE A 97 2.82 8.38 -14.29
C ILE A 97 3.96 9.15 -14.94
N LEU A 98 4.70 8.52 -15.85
CA LEU A 98 5.83 9.17 -16.56
C LEU A 98 5.37 10.38 -17.36
N ALA A 99 4.31 10.25 -18.14
CA ALA A 99 3.78 11.35 -18.96
C ALA A 99 3.30 12.54 -18.11
N ALA A 100 2.71 12.27 -16.95
CA ALA A 100 2.17 13.32 -16.09
C ALA A 100 3.23 14.02 -15.24
N THR A 101 4.31 13.34 -14.86
CA THR A 101 5.24 13.84 -13.84
C THR A 101 6.69 13.95 -14.31
N GLY A 102 7.03 13.34 -15.44
CA GLY A 102 8.42 13.17 -15.87
C GLY A 102 9.22 12.13 -15.08
N PHE A 103 8.59 11.48 -14.08
CA PHE A 103 9.22 10.48 -13.23
C PHE A 103 8.83 9.06 -13.66
N ALA A 104 9.83 8.23 -13.94
CA ALA A 104 9.63 6.81 -14.27
C ALA A 104 9.54 5.98 -12.97
N PRO A 105 8.41 5.32 -12.67
CA PRO A 105 8.32 4.48 -11.47
C PRO A 105 9.22 3.24 -11.59
N HIS A 106 10.07 3.01 -10.58
CA HIS A 106 10.94 1.83 -10.51
C HIS A 106 10.45 0.78 -9.53
N GLY A 107 9.53 1.13 -8.65
CA GLY A 107 8.91 0.26 -7.66
C GLY A 107 7.47 -0.08 -8.03
N PHE A 108 7.03 -1.26 -7.60
CA PHE A 108 5.67 -1.75 -7.82
C PHE A 108 5.03 -2.22 -6.51
N ARG A 109 3.71 -2.05 -6.41
CA ARG A 109 2.88 -2.68 -5.39
C ARG A 109 1.59 -3.18 -6.01
N ALA A 110 1.26 -4.47 -5.80
CA ALA A 110 0.04 -5.07 -6.32
C ALA A 110 -1.18 -4.66 -5.48
N PRO A 111 -2.34 -4.36 -6.10
CA PRO A 111 -3.58 -4.15 -5.39
C PRO A 111 -3.95 -5.34 -4.49
N GLY A 112 -4.34 -5.03 -3.25
CA GLY A 112 -4.76 -6.05 -2.27
C GLY A 112 -3.68 -7.03 -1.86
N TYR A 113 -2.39 -6.71 -2.15
CA TYR A 113 -1.21 -7.51 -1.80
C TYR A 113 -1.19 -8.88 -2.51
N THR A 114 -1.79 -8.96 -3.71
CA THR A 114 -1.86 -10.21 -4.47
C THR A 114 -0.76 -10.25 -5.53
N LEU A 115 0.20 -11.14 -5.37
CA LEU A 115 1.32 -11.31 -6.27
C LEU A 115 1.26 -12.69 -6.96
N SER A 116 1.90 -12.81 -8.13
CA SER A 116 2.08 -14.07 -8.83
C SER A 116 3.42 -14.11 -9.56
N ASP A 117 3.88 -15.31 -9.90
CA ASP A 117 5.11 -15.47 -10.70
C ASP A 117 4.99 -14.77 -12.07
N LEU A 118 3.77 -14.69 -12.62
CA LEU A 118 3.49 -13.95 -13.85
C LEU A 118 3.72 -12.45 -13.66
N VAL A 119 3.20 -11.87 -12.58
CA VAL A 119 3.41 -10.43 -12.28
C VAL A 119 4.90 -10.14 -12.13
N VAL A 120 5.64 -10.95 -11.37
CA VAL A 120 7.09 -10.81 -11.23
C VAL A 120 7.81 -10.86 -12.58
N GLU A 121 7.44 -11.81 -13.45
CA GLU A 121 7.99 -11.91 -14.81
C GLU A 121 7.75 -10.61 -15.61
N LYS A 122 6.54 -10.04 -15.55
CA LYS A 122 6.23 -8.80 -16.25
C LYS A 122 6.97 -7.60 -15.67
N LEU A 123 7.11 -7.51 -14.35
CA LEU A 123 7.89 -6.47 -13.69
C LEU A 123 9.36 -6.50 -14.13
N VAL A 124 9.97 -7.68 -14.16
CA VAL A 124 11.35 -7.86 -14.66
C VAL A 124 11.47 -7.45 -16.12
N LYS A 125 10.53 -7.89 -16.98
CA LYS A 125 10.49 -7.53 -18.41
C LYS A 125 10.39 -6.01 -18.62
N LEU A 126 9.62 -5.31 -17.77
CA LEU A 126 9.40 -3.86 -17.84
C LEU A 126 10.50 -3.05 -17.11
N GLY A 127 11.51 -3.71 -16.54
CA GLY A 127 12.66 -3.05 -15.92
C GLY A 127 12.43 -2.51 -14.51
N TYR A 128 11.43 -3.02 -13.79
CA TYR A 128 11.24 -2.65 -12.38
C TYR A 128 12.39 -3.14 -11.51
N ARG A 129 12.74 -2.34 -10.52
CA ARG A 129 13.88 -2.61 -9.62
C ARG A 129 13.48 -3.40 -8.39
N TYR A 130 12.25 -3.16 -7.90
CA TYR A 130 11.70 -3.85 -6.74
C TYR A 130 10.18 -3.99 -6.80
N ASP A 131 9.68 -4.98 -6.07
CA ASP A 131 8.28 -5.14 -5.69
C ASP A 131 8.11 -4.94 -4.18
N SER A 132 6.94 -4.53 -3.75
CA SER A 132 6.58 -4.37 -2.34
C SER A 132 5.15 -4.84 -2.10
N SER A 133 4.84 -6.06 -2.54
CA SER A 133 3.49 -6.63 -2.47
C SER A 133 3.35 -7.75 -1.46
N VAL A 134 4.44 -8.44 -1.12
CA VAL A 134 4.38 -9.61 -0.23
C VAL A 134 4.03 -9.18 1.19
N PHE A 135 2.95 -9.77 1.72
CA PHE A 135 2.47 -9.49 3.07
C PHE A 135 2.24 -10.79 3.85
N PRO A 136 3.30 -11.39 4.45
CA PRO A 136 3.24 -12.68 5.11
C PRO A 136 2.69 -12.56 6.54
N CYS A 137 1.45 -12.07 6.66
CA CYS A 137 0.79 -11.76 7.92
C CYS A 137 -0.39 -12.70 8.19
N PRO A 138 -0.25 -13.73 9.06
CA PRO A 138 -1.33 -14.67 9.38
C PRO A 138 -2.57 -13.99 9.94
N ALA A 139 -2.40 -13.00 10.83
CA ALA A 139 -3.51 -12.26 11.43
C ALA A 139 -4.35 -11.52 10.36
N TYR A 140 -3.69 -10.80 9.44
CA TYR A 140 -4.37 -10.11 8.35
C TYR A 140 -5.06 -11.11 7.40
N TYR A 141 -4.36 -12.18 7.02
CA TYR A 141 -4.88 -13.21 6.12
C TYR A 141 -6.16 -13.86 6.69
N SER A 142 -6.12 -14.24 7.96
CA SER A 142 -7.25 -14.84 8.65
C SER A 142 -8.44 -13.87 8.78
N ALA A 143 -8.19 -12.62 9.16
CA ALA A 143 -9.23 -11.58 9.25
C ALA A 143 -9.90 -11.34 7.89
N LYS A 144 -9.12 -11.24 6.81
CA LYS A 144 -9.63 -11.08 5.44
C LYS A 144 -10.45 -12.30 5.00
N ALA A 145 -9.98 -13.53 5.28
CA ALA A 145 -10.70 -14.76 4.96
C ALA A 145 -12.05 -14.85 5.68
N LEU A 146 -12.06 -14.53 6.98
CA LEU A 146 -13.29 -14.49 7.78
C LEU A 146 -14.29 -13.45 7.28
N ALA A 147 -13.82 -12.24 6.96
CA ALA A 147 -14.66 -11.18 6.42
C ALA A 147 -15.28 -11.58 5.07
N MET A 148 -14.50 -12.18 4.17
CA MET A 148 -14.98 -12.68 2.88
C MET A 148 -15.98 -13.83 3.05
N GLY A 149 -15.73 -14.77 3.97
CA GLY A 149 -16.64 -15.85 4.33
C GLY A 149 -17.97 -15.33 4.86
N ALA A 150 -17.94 -14.36 5.78
CA ALA A 150 -19.13 -13.74 6.33
C ALA A 150 -19.95 -12.96 5.26
N MET A 151 -19.29 -12.31 4.30
CA MET A 151 -19.98 -11.67 3.18
C MET A 151 -20.67 -12.71 2.29
N ARG A 152 -19.97 -13.79 1.96
CA ARG A 152 -20.52 -14.89 1.15
C ARG A 152 -21.73 -15.56 1.84
N ALA A 153 -21.65 -15.79 3.15
CA ALA A 153 -22.77 -16.34 3.92
C ALA A 153 -24.03 -15.45 3.93
N ARG A 154 -23.84 -14.15 3.70
CA ARG A 154 -24.92 -13.15 3.53
C ARG A 154 -25.36 -12.95 2.09
N GLY A 155 -24.96 -13.82 1.17
CA GLY A 155 -25.28 -13.71 -0.27
C GLY A 155 -24.56 -12.55 -1.00
N ARG A 156 -23.55 -11.95 -0.38
CA ARG A 156 -22.77 -10.86 -0.97
C ARG A 156 -21.48 -11.39 -1.57
N GLN A 157 -21.16 -10.97 -2.80
CA GLN A 157 -19.87 -11.26 -3.40
C GLN A 157 -18.86 -10.16 -3.06
N SER A 158 -17.70 -10.56 -2.54
CA SER A 158 -16.55 -9.67 -2.38
C SER A 158 -15.72 -9.69 -3.66
N ARG A 159 -15.29 -8.52 -4.14
CA ARG A 159 -14.28 -8.41 -5.20
C ARG A 159 -12.86 -8.58 -4.64
N SER A 160 -12.71 -8.56 -3.33
CA SER A 160 -11.43 -8.82 -2.67
C SER A 160 -11.01 -10.26 -2.93
N VAL A 161 -9.74 -10.44 -3.22
CA VAL A 161 -9.13 -11.75 -3.48
C VAL A 161 -8.15 -12.05 -2.35
N LEU A 162 -8.13 -13.29 -1.89
CA LEU A 162 -7.05 -13.78 -1.04
C LEU A 162 -5.88 -14.20 -1.94
N ASP A 163 -4.67 -13.83 -1.55
CA ASP A 163 -3.46 -14.38 -2.13
C ASP A 163 -3.34 -15.89 -1.85
N ASP A 164 -2.42 -16.57 -2.53
CA ASP A 164 -2.07 -17.97 -2.21
C ASP A 164 -1.71 -18.05 -0.71
N PRO A 165 -2.36 -18.91 0.09
CA PRO A 165 -2.04 -19.02 1.53
C PRO A 165 -0.59 -19.33 1.82
N ARG A 166 0.15 -19.87 0.84
CA ARG A 166 1.58 -20.10 0.94
C ARG A 166 2.41 -18.82 1.00
N VAL A 167 1.83 -17.64 0.73
CA VAL A 167 2.47 -16.33 0.99
C VAL A 167 2.89 -16.19 2.45
N LEU A 168 2.18 -16.84 3.37
CA LEU A 168 2.53 -16.88 4.79
C LEU A 168 3.88 -17.58 5.09
N LEU A 169 4.43 -18.32 4.12
CA LEU A 169 5.75 -18.95 4.18
C LEU A 169 6.86 -18.05 3.59
N ALA A 170 6.48 -16.92 2.98
CA ALA A 170 7.45 -15.98 2.44
C ALA A 170 8.25 -15.29 3.55
N SER A 171 9.38 -14.71 3.19
CA SER A 171 10.17 -13.89 4.11
C SER A 171 9.40 -12.60 4.44
N ALA A 172 9.43 -12.21 5.70
CA ALA A 172 8.98 -10.87 6.13
C ALA A 172 10.11 -9.83 6.10
N ASP A 173 11.32 -10.23 5.71
CA ASP A 173 12.49 -9.38 5.53
C ASP A 173 12.84 -9.32 4.04
N PRO A 174 13.49 -8.26 3.54
CA PRO A 174 13.84 -8.11 2.14
C PRO A 174 14.56 -9.33 1.56
N TYR A 175 14.21 -9.70 0.33
CA TYR A 175 14.83 -10.84 -0.37
C TYR A 175 14.69 -10.71 -1.88
N ARG A 176 15.58 -11.37 -2.62
CA ARG A 176 15.37 -11.57 -4.06
C ARG A 176 14.48 -12.76 -4.28
N VAL A 177 13.50 -12.64 -5.16
CA VAL A 177 12.55 -13.71 -5.44
C VAL A 177 13.17 -14.81 -6.32
N ALA A 178 12.69 -16.05 -6.10
CA ALA A 178 12.87 -17.16 -7.04
C ALA A 178 11.54 -17.47 -7.74
N ARG A 179 11.39 -18.64 -8.30
CA ARG A 179 10.13 -19.21 -8.75
C ARG A 179 9.81 -20.44 -7.90
N PRO A 180 8.73 -20.44 -7.14
CA PRO A 180 7.69 -19.39 -6.99
C PRO A 180 8.19 -18.17 -6.19
N TYR A 181 7.61 -16.99 -6.46
CA TYR A 181 8.00 -15.67 -5.94
C TYR A 181 8.23 -15.61 -4.43
N ARG A 182 7.54 -16.45 -3.66
CA ARG A 182 7.66 -16.54 -2.19
C ARG A 182 8.97 -17.18 -1.70
N ARG A 183 9.77 -17.77 -2.59
CA ARG A 183 11.09 -18.34 -2.26
C ARG A 183 12.20 -17.34 -2.52
N ARG A 184 13.26 -17.45 -1.74
CA ARG A 184 14.49 -16.68 -1.96
C ARG A 184 15.26 -17.21 -3.18
N GLY A 185 15.83 -16.31 -3.97
CA GLY A 185 16.60 -16.58 -5.18
C GLY A 185 17.43 -15.38 -5.61
N HIS A 186 17.52 -15.15 -6.93
CA HIS A 186 18.34 -14.10 -7.54
C HIS A 186 17.55 -13.16 -8.46
N GLY A 187 16.21 -13.21 -8.41
CA GLY A 187 15.33 -12.39 -9.25
C GLY A 187 15.12 -10.98 -8.74
N LEU A 188 13.92 -10.46 -9.00
CA LEU A 188 13.50 -9.13 -8.55
C LEU A 188 13.63 -9.00 -7.03
N LEU A 189 13.99 -7.81 -6.55
CA LEU A 189 14.03 -7.53 -5.12
C LEU A 189 12.59 -7.37 -4.60
N GLU A 190 12.27 -8.08 -3.53
CA GLU A 190 11.03 -7.91 -2.77
C GLU A 190 11.32 -7.17 -1.48
N LEU A 191 10.56 -6.10 -1.22
CA LEU A 191 10.54 -5.32 0.01
C LEU A 191 9.21 -5.54 0.73
N PRO A 192 9.06 -6.61 1.54
CA PRO A 192 7.77 -7.01 2.09
C PRO A 192 7.15 -5.93 2.98
N ILE A 193 5.82 -5.90 3.01
CA ILE A 193 5.05 -5.04 3.91
C ILE A 193 5.31 -5.45 5.36
N GLY A 194 5.38 -4.47 6.25
CA GLY A 194 5.77 -4.65 7.64
C GLY A 194 4.89 -5.62 8.41
N VAL A 195 5.54 -6.60 9.02
CA VAL A 195 4.94 -7.57 9.94
C VAL A 195 5.84 -7.66 11.17
N THR A 196 5.26 -7.60 12.37
CA THR A 196 6.03 -7.74 13.61
C THR A 196 6.75 -9.09 13.68
N SER A 197 7.71 -9.24 14.56
CA SER A 197 8.47 -10.50 14.68
C SER A 197 7.56 -11.69 15.01
N ARG A 198 8.04 -12.91 14.80
CA ARG A 198 7.31 -14.13 15.20
C ARG A 198 7.04 -14.15 16.70
N LEU A 199 7.96 -13.65 17.51
CA LEU A 199 7.81 -13.55 18.96
C LEU A 199 6.71 -12.57 19.35
N SER A 200 6.42 -11.57 18.52
CA SER A 200 5.38 -10.58 18.73
C SER A 200 4.07 -10.92 17.99
N GLY A 201 3.89 -12.17 17.53
CA GLY A 201 2.65 -12.69 16.96
C GLY A 201 2.43 -12.41 15.49
N GLN A 202 3.42 -11.94 14.74
CA GLN A 202 3.31 -11.59 13.31
C GLN A 202 2.10 -10.69 13.00
N LEU A 203 1.96 -9.62 13.78
CA LEU A 203 0.89 -8.65 13.63
C LEU A 203 1.15 -7.69 12.46
N PRO A 204 0.11 -7.19 11.79
CA PRO A 204 0.26 -6.28 10.66
C PRO A 204 0.77 -4.92 11.13
N TYR A 205 1.85 -4.43 10.51
CA TYR A 205 2.38 -3.08 10.72
C TYR A 205 1.98 -2.18 9.56
N ILE A 206 0.70 -1.85 9.52
CA ILE A 206 0.04 -1.06 8.47
C ILE A 206 -0.79 0.08 9.07
N GLY A 207 -1.14 1.07 8.26
CA GLY A 207 -1.89 2.24 8.69
C GLY A 207 -3.15 1.91 9.48
N THR A 208 -4.00 1.04 8.96
CA THR A 208 -5.22 0.58 9.65
C THR A 208 -4.97 0.13 11.09
N SER A 209 -3.89 -0.66 11.32
CA SER A 209 -3.56 -1.15 12.66
C SER A 209 -3.15 -0.02 13.59
N LEU A 210 -2.43 0.97 13.09
CA LEU A 210 -1.94 2.09 13.87
C LEU A 210 -3.06 3.08 14.20
N VAL A 211 -3.83 3.50 13.18
CA VAL A 211 -4.86 4.55 13.36
C VAL A 211 -6.03 4.07 14.19
N LEU A 212 -6.45 2.81 14.07
CA LEU A 212 -7.49 2.23 14.92
C LEU A 212 -7.01 1.99 16.34
N GLY A 213 -5.77 1.53 16.51
CA GLY A 213 -5.18 1.26 17.82
C GLY A 213 -4.79 2.51 18.60
N GLY A 214 -4.67 3.64 17.91
CA GLY A 214 -4.24 4.92 18.50
C GLY A 214 -2.77 4.95 18.92
N PRO A 215 -2.31 6.06 19.55
CA PRO A 215 -0.89 6.31 19.79
C PRO A 215 -0.18 5.25 20.66
N THR A 216 -0.89 4.64 21.60
CA THR A 216 -0.30 3.62 22.49
C THR A 216 -0.02 2.32 21.74
N VAL A 217 -0.99 1.85 20.96
CA VAL A 217 -0.83 0.64 20.12
C VAL A 217 0.19 0.90 19.02
N ALA A 218 0.18 2.08 18.41
CA ALA A 218 1.16 2.47 17.40
C ALA A 218 2.61 2.38 17.94
N ARG A 219 2.88 2.90 19.14
CA ARG A 219 4.19 2.74 19.80
C ARG A 219 4.54 1.28 20.07
N ALA A 220 3.60 0.50 20.61
CA ALA A 220 3.84 -0.90 20.93
C ALA A 220 4.15 -1.74 19.67
N LEU A 221 3.39 -1.55 18.59
CA LEU A 221 3.63 -2.22 17.31
C LEU A 221 4.97 -1.79 16.70
N SER A 222 5.32 -0.50 16.77
CA SER A 222 6.62 0.00 16.29
C SER A 222 7.77 -0.66 17.05
N ARG A 223 7.70 -0.76 18.38
CA ARG A 223 8.71 -1.49 19.19
C ARG A 223 8.82 -2.96 18.82
N ALA A 224 7.69 -3.59 18.49
CA ALA A 224 7.67 -4.98 18.05
C ALA A 224 8.33 -5.21 16.67
N MET A 225 8.64 -4.13 15.94
CA MET A 225 9.43 -4.16 14.70
C MET A 225 10.93 -4.10 14.93
N LEU A 226 11.40 -3.86 16.16
CA LEU A 226 12.83 -3.78 16.47
C LEU A 226 13.57 -5.04 16.01
N GLY A 227 14.72 -4.85 15.37
CA GLY A 227 15.54 -5.96 14.82
C GLY A 227 15.16 -6.37 13.39
N ARG A 228 14.09 -5.83 12.80
CA ARG A 228 13.82 -6.00 11.38
C ARG A 228 14.86 -5.24 10.55
N PRO A 229 15.41 -5.81 9.48
CA PRO A 229 16.35 -5.11 8.60
C PRO A 229 15.66 -3.97 7.82
N LEU A 230 14.34 -4.05 7.62
CA LEU A 230 13.48 -3.02 7.05
C LEU A 230 12.17 -2.95 7.82
N ILE A 231 11.78 -1.75 8.24
CA ILE A 231 10.45 -1.45 8.77
C ILE A 231 9.64 -0.78 7.65
N ASN A 232 8.94 -1.57 6.85
CA ASN A 232 8.10 -1.07 5.76
C ASN A 232 6.69 -0.79 6.28
N LEU A 233 6.46 0.47 6.69
CA LEU A 233 5.13 0.93 7.09
C LEU A 233 4.30 1.24 5.85
N GLU A 234 3.25 0.48 5.66
CA GLU A 234 2.30 0.68 4.58
C GLU A 234 1.13 1.54 5.07
N LEU A 235 0.76 2.54 4.27
CA LEU A 235 -0.37 3.44 4.50
C LEU A 235 -1.26 3.51 3.26
N HIS A 236 -2.56 3.66 3.51
CA HIS A 236 -3.53 4.01 2.48
C HIS A 236 -3.95 5.49 2.61
N GLY A 237 -4.39 6.10 1.51
CA GLY A 237 -4.92 7.46 1.58
C GLY A 237 -6.04 7.65 2.61
N ILE A 238 -6.84 6.61 2.86
CA ILE A 238 -7.94 6.65 3.83
C ILE A 238 -7.47 6.72 5.29
N ASP A 239 -6.22 6.38 5.59
CA ASP A 239 -5.69 6.43 6.95
C ASP A 239 -5.66 7.84 7.54
N LEU A 240 -5.66 8.89 6.70
CA LEU A 240 -5.81 10.28 7.11
C LEU A 240 -7.06 10.96 6.52
N ALA A 241 -8.04 10.18 6.08
CA ALA A 241 -9.36 10.70 5.75
C ALA A 241 -10.22 10.84 7.03
N ASP A 242 -11.15 11.80 7.02
CA ASP A 242 -12.15 12.00 8.05
C ASP A 242 -13.53 11.70 7.49
N ALA A 243 -14.37 10.99 8.25
CA ALA A 243 -15.66 10.56 7.74
C ALA A 243 -16.57 11.76 7.42
N GLU A 244 -16.72 12.67 8.37
CA GLU A 244 -17.63 13.82 8.28
C GLU A 244 -17.04 14.94 7.42
N ALA A 245 -15.82 15.39 7.77
CA ALA A 245 -15.19 16.52 7.09
C ALA A 245 -14.88 16.26 5.59
N ASP A 246 -14.76 14.99 5.20
CA ASP A 246 -14.47 14.60 3.81
C ASP A 246 -15.70 14.03 3.07
N GLY A 247 -16.88 13.96 3.72
CA GLY A 247 -18.12 13.45 3.13
C GLY A 247 -18.08 11.94 2.86
N LEU A 248 -17.43 11.18 3.74
CA LEU A 248 -17.17 9.74 3.58
C LEU A 248 -18.00 8.87 4.53
N GLU A 249 -19.01 9.40 5.22
CA GLU A 249 -19.81 8.71 6.23
C GLU A 249 -20.46 7.43 5.68
N TRP A 250 -20.84 7.45 4.41
CA TRP A 250 -21.44 6.31 3.75
C TRP A 250 -20.49 5.11 3.62
N LEU A 251 -19.16 5.31 3.77
CA LEU A 251 -18.14 4.27 3.80
C LEU A 251 -17.93 3.65 5.18
N LEU A 252 -18.41 4.27 6.28
CA LEU A 252 -18.23 3.78 7.65
C LEU A 252 -18.56 2.29 7.86
N PRO A 253 -19.59 1.71 7.21
CA PRO A 253 -19.86 0.28 7.33
C PRO A 253 -18.80 -0.61 6.64
N HIS A 254 -18.02 -0.05 5.71
CA HIS A 254 -17.11 -0.79 4.84
C HIS A 254 -15.63 -0.48 5.11
N GLN A 255 -15.35 0.66 5.72
CA GLN A 255 -13.99 1.17 5.97
C GLN A 255 -13.81 1.44 7.47
N PRO A 256 -13.25 0.48 8.23
CA PRO A 256 -13.06 0.64 9.67
C PRO A 256 -12.22 1.86 10.04
N ASP A 257 -11.25 2.23 9.22
CA ASP A 257 -10.34 3.36 9.44
C ASP A 257 -11.07 4.69 9.63
N LEU A 258 -12.22 4.86 8.97
CA LEU A 258 -13.05 6.07 9.09
C LEU A 258 -13.74 6.22 10.46
N ARG A 259 -13.72 5.18 11.29
CA ARG A 259 -14.33 5.23 12.65
C ARG A 259 -13.41 5.93 13.65
N ALA A 260 -12.11 6.02 13.37
CA ALA A 260 -11.18 6.73 14.24
C ALA A 260 -11.18 8.23 13.91
N PRO A 261 -11.25 9.12 14.92
CA PRO A 261 -11.14 10.55 14.71
C PRO A 261 -9.78 10.94 14.07
N LEU A 262 -9.78 11.95 13.19
CA LEU A 262 -8.57 12.41 12.51
C LEU A 262 -7.42 12.73 13.47
N ALA A 263 -7.71 13.40 14.57
CA ALA A 263 -6.71 13.72 15.59
C ALA A 263 -6.04 12.46 16.19
N GLN A 264 -6.80 11.37 16.40
CA GLN A 264 -6.24 10.09 16.85
C GLN A 264 -5.34 9.48 15.78
N LYS A 265 -5.73 9.53 14.51
CA LYS A 265 -4.97 9.01 13.39
C LYS A 265 -3.62 9.73 13.25
N GLU A 266 -3.63 11.06 13.24
CA GLU A 266 -2.41 11.87 13.21
C GLU A 266 -1.50 11.58 14.41
N ALA A 267 -2.06 11.52 15.61
CA ALA A 267 -1.31 11.22 16.82
C ALA A 267 -0.70 9.81 16.78
N ALA A 268 -1.40 8.82 16.24
CA ALA A 268 -0.92 7.45 16.09
C ALA A 268 0.25 7.36 15.10
N LEU A 269 0.14 8.01 13.93
CA LEU A 269 1.23 8.02 12.95
C LEU A 269 2.47 8.75 13.48
N ARG A 270 2.30 9.92 14.13
CA ARG A 270 3.41 10.63 14.78
C ARG A 270 4.06 9.79 15.87
N ALA A 271 3.27 9.06 16.66
CA ALA A 271 3.79 8.18 17.69
C ALA A 271 4.63 7.04 17.11
N ALA A 272 4.18 6.43 16.01
CA ALA A 272 4.93 5.41 15.30
C ALA A 272 6.24 5.96 14.71
N ILE A 273 6.18 7.11 14.03
CA ILE A 273 7.36 7.77 13.44
C ILE A 273 8.43 8.05 14.50
N ARG A 274 8.03 8.66 15.62
CA ARG A 274 8.95 8.98 16.70
C ARG A 274 9.55 7.76 17.37
N GLU A 275 8.76 6.69 17.54
CA GLU A 275 9.24 5.44 18.11
C GLU A 275 10.27 4.77 17.20
N VAL A 276 10.01 4.70 15.89
CA VAL A 276 10.94 4.12 14.90
C VAL A 276 12.26 4.91 14.87
N ARG A 277 12.20 6.25 14.94
CA ARG A 277 13.41 7.08 15.07
C ARG A 277 14.16 6.84 16.35
N ALA A 278 13.45 6.73 17.48
CA ALA A 278 14.07 6.45 18.78
C ALA A 278 14.80 5.10 18.82
N MET A 279 14.37 4.14 17.96
CA MET A 279 15.06 2.86 17.77
C MET A 279 16.27 2.94 16.82
N GLY A 280 16.59 4.13 16.28
CA GLY A 280 17.76 4.35 15.42
C GLY A 280 17.54 4.01 13.93
N TYR A 281 16.31 3.79 13.48
CA TYR A 281 16.03 3.54 12.06
C TYR A 281 15.94 4.87 11.28
N PRO A 282 16.69 5.02 10.18
CA PRO A 282 16.50 6.15 9.28
C PRO A 282 15.20 5.97 8.47
N TRP A 283 14.55 7.09 8.16
CA TRP A 283 13.43 7.11 7.23
C TRP A 283 13.95 7.31 5.82
N VAL A 284 13.62 6.37 4.94
CA VAL A 284 14.03 6.37 3.53
C VAL A 284 12.86 6.02 2.63
N ARG A 285 12.92 6.39 1.37
CA ARG A 285 12.01 5.90 0.34
C ARG A 285 12.33 4.44 0.03
N LEU A 286 11.41 3.73 -0.62
CA LEU A 286 11.65 2.33 -0.95
C LEU A 286 12.69 2.14 -2.06
N ASP A 287 12.85 3.10 -2.98
CA ASP A 287 13.94 3.06 -3.96
C ASP A 287 15.32 3.18 -3.30
N ASP A 288 15.46 4.08 -2.31
CA ASP A 288 16.70 4.20 -1.51
C ASP A 288 16.97 2.91 -0.71
N ALA A 289 15.92 2.30 -0.15
CA ALA A 289 16.01 1.01 0.52
C ALA A 289 16.39 -0.10 -0.48
N ALA A 290 15.80 -0.10 -1.67
CA ALA A 290 16.13 -1.07 -2.72
C ALA A 290 17.61 -1.01 -3.10
N ASP A 291 18.20 0.18 -3.22
CA ASP A 291 19.64 0.33 -3.48
C ASP A 291 20.49 -0.28 -2.38
N GLN A 292 20.14 -0.01 -1.11
CA GLN A 292 20.87 -0.56 0.03
C GLN A 292 20.81 -2.09 0.10
N PHE A 293 19.65 -2.69 -0.20
CA PHE A 293 19.49 -4.14 -0.17
C PHE A 293 20.04 -4.82 -1.43
N ALA A 294 19.99 -4.18 -2.59
CA ALA A 294 20.60 -4.70 -3.82
C ALA A 294 22.12 -4.85 -3.69
N ALA A 295 22.78 -3.98 -2.93
CA ALA A 295 24.21 -4.05 -2.66
C ALA A 295 24.60 -5.18 -1.67
N ARG A 296 23.64 -5.73 -0.91
CA ARG A 296 23.89 -6.76 0.12
C ARG A 296 23.50 -8.17 -0.31
N THR A 297 22.77 -8.31 -1.41
CA THR A 297 22.21 -9.56 -1.96
C THR A 297 22.71 -9.84 -3.36
#